data_e9c455072f3e55970fd184a7941ad1ff
#
_entry.id   e9c455072f3e55970fd184a7941ad1ff
#
_cell.length_a   1.000
_cell.length_b   1.000
_cell.length_c   1.000
_cell.angle_alpha   90.00
_cell.angle_beta   90.00
_cell.angle_gamma   90.00
#
_symmetry.space_group_name_H-M   'P 1'
#
loop_
_entity.id
_entity.type
_entity.pdbx_description
1 polymer ?
#
loop_
_entity_poly.entity_id
_entity_poly.type
_entity_poly.pdbx_seq_one_letter_code
_entity_poly.pdbx_strand_id
1 'polypeptide(L)'
;TSTQDELREVRTVDIRGKGAYITMNANGYSREQIEYIEKNYLPMLSKAEVDGLILSDINTIRSAVSFGITPIASTMCAIYNSDIAKMYYKLGIRRMILPRDLSLNEIEAICTQFPDVEFEAFFMRNGCIFSDCYCLGLHRPECGAVCTYTRYGVNRYIHDYTDFSDFHDVDVNDYIYRMFFHRDACAMCALYRFKEIGITSLKIVGRADDYASVCKDIELTRKNLDIVERCMCEEEYLKAMEYPSNFPQKCRMGFSCYYPEVRFN
;
A
#
# COMPACT_ATOMS: atom_id res chain seq x y z
N THR A 1 -0.02 -13.09 -14.81
CA THR A 1 -0.17 -14.41 -14.15
C THR A 1 1.18 -15.12 -14.20
N SER A 2 1.84 -15.21 -13.05
CA SER A 2 3.13 -15.91 -12.96
C SER A 2 2.91 -17.41 -13.11
N THR A 3 3.77 -18.07 -13.85
CA THR A 3 3.77 -19.54 -13.96
C THR A 3 4.41 -20.16 -12.70
N GLN A 4 4.21 -21.45 -12.48
CA GLN A 4 4.83 -22.19 -11.37
C GLN A 4 6.37 -22.12 -11.43
N ASP A 5 6.93 -22.11 -12.63
CA ASP A 5 8.38 -22.08 -12.82
C ASP A 5 8.92 -20.66 -12.52
N GLU A 6 8.22 -19.59 -12.92
CA GLU A 6 8.56 -18.22 -12.54
C GLU A 6 8.52 -18.02 -11.02
N LEU A 7 7.52 -18.60 -10.32
CA LEU A 7 7.44 -18.54 -8.87
C LEU A 7 8.57 -19.31 -8.18
N ARG A 8 8.97 -20.46 -8.74
CA ARG A 8 10.14 -21.22 -8.26
C ARG A 8 11.43 -20.45 -8.51
N GLU A 9 11.55 -19.80 -9.68
CA GLU A 9 12.70 -18.98 -10.02
C GLU A 9 12.83 -17.77 -9.09
N VAL A 10 11.72 -17.11 -8.71
CA VAL A 10 11.71 -16.06 -7.69
C VAL A 10 12.22 -16.57 -6.34
N ARG A 11 11.88 -17.81 -5.92
CA ARG A 11 12.40 -18.39 -4.68
C ARG A 11 13.86 -18.83 -4.77
N THR A 12 14.31 -19.26 -5.95
CA THR A 12 15.72 -19.64 -6.18
C THR A 12 16.64 -18.43 -6.33
N VAL A 13 16.13 -17.27 -6.75
CA VAL A 13 16.84 -16.00 -6.73
C VAL A 13 16.80 -15.41 -5.32
N ASP A 14 17.44 -16.11 -4.38
CA ASP A 14 17.94 -15.63 -3.09
C ASP A 14 17.09 -14.53 -2.42
N ILE A 15 15.87 -14.89 -2.00
CA ILE A 15 15.07 -14.03 -1.12
C ILE A 15 15.71 -13.91 0.29
N ARG A 16 16.82 -14.60 0.56
CA ARG A 16 17.65 -14.48 1.78
C ARG A 16 16.85 -14.34 3.06
N GLY A 17 15.92 -15.27 3.29
CA GLY A 17 15.05 -15.28 4.45
C GLY A 17 13.94 -14.22 4.43
N LYS A 18 13.59 -13.66 3.27
CA LYS A 18 12.44 -12.75 3.09
C LYS A 18 11.22 -13.52 2.58
N GLY A 19 10.04 -13.08 2.99
CA GLY A 19 8.79 -13.66 2.53
C GLY A 19 8.42 -13.23 1.10
N ALA A 20 7.81 -14.15 0.33
CA ALA A 20 7.23 -13.89 -0.98
C ALA A 20 5.69 -13.95 -0.89
N TYR A 21 5.04 -12.84 -1.18
CA TYR A 21 3.59 -12.70 -1.10
C TYR A 21 3.00 -12.45 -2.48
N ILE A 22 1.96 -13.18 -2.83
CA ILE A 22 1.28 -13.04 -4.13
C ILE A 22 0.01 -12.22 -3.95
N THR A 23 -0.19 -11.24 -4.82
CA THR A 23 -1.37 -10.36 -4.77
C THR A 23 -2.45 -10.86 -5.74
N MET A 24 -3.63 -11.16 -5.19
CA MET A 24 -4.85 -11.52 -5.89
C MET A 24 -6.01 -10.72 -5.29
N ASN A 25 -6.02 -9.42 -5.50
CA ASN A 25 -6.89 -8.48 -4.79
C ASN A 25 -7.88 -7.76 -5.71
N ALA A 26 -8.45 -8.44 -6.71
CA ALA A 26 -9.59 -7.91 -7.43
C ALA A 26 -10.79 -7.70 -6.48
N ASN A 27 -11.63 -6.71 -6.77
CA ASN A 27 -12.78 -6.37 -5.93
C ASN A 27 -13.84 -7.48 -5.85
N GLY A 28 -13.79 -8.42 -6.78
CA GLY A 28 -14.66 -9.60 -6.83
C GLY A 28 -14.31 -10.47 -8.01
N TYR A 29 -14.68 -11.73 -7.93
CA TYR A 29 -14.49 -12.74 -8.97
C TYR A 29 -15.83 -13.36 -9.35
N SER A 30 -16.01 -13.71 -10.63
CA SER A 30 -17.15 -14.53 -11.04
C SER A 30 -17.02 -15.95 -10.48
N ARG A 31 -18.11 -16.70 -10.51
CA ARG A 31 -18.10 -18.09 -10.07
C ARG A 31 -17.09 -18.93 -10.83
N GLU A 32 -17.04 -18.76 -12.15
CA GLU A 32 -16.12 -19.47 -13.03
C GLU A 32 -14.65 -19.10 -12.74
N GLN A 33 -14.39 -17.84 -12.40
CA GLN A 33 -13.05 -17.40 -11.99
C GLN A 33 -12.64 -18.02 -10.66
N ILE A 34 -13.56 -18.09 -9.68
CA ILE A 34 -13.28 -18.75 -8.40
C ILE A 34 -12.99 -20.24 -8.61
N GLU A 35 -13.83 -20.94 -9.38
CA GLU A 35 -13.61 -22.36 -9.73
C GLU A 35 -12.26 -22.59 -10.41
N TYR A 36 -11.87 -21.68 -11.32
CA TYR A 36 -10.55 -21.72 -11.97
C TYR A 36 -9.40 -21.52 -10.97
N ILE A 37 -9.53 -20.52 -10.06
CA ILE A 37 -8.55 -20.22 -9.02
C ILE A 37 -8.35 -21.45 -8.11
N GLU A 38 -9.42 -22.05 -7.64
CA GLU A 38 -9.40 -23.23 -6.76
C GLU A 38 -8.79 -24.45 -7.44
N LYS A 39 -9.13 -24.68 -8.70
CA LYS A 39 -8.69 -25.86 -9.45
C LYS A 39 -7.25 -25.77 -9.92
N ASN A 40 -6.80 -24.58 -10.31
CA ASN A 40 -5.52 -24.42 -11.01
C ASN A 40 -4.52 -23.57 -10.24
N TYR A 41 -4.97 -22.44 -9.68
CA TYR A 41 -4.07 -21.41 -9.14
C TYR A 41 -3.62 -21.74 -7.70
N LEU A 42 -4.57 -22.03 -6.80
CA LEU A 42 -4.23 -22.34 -5.41
C LEU A 42 -3.37 -23.59 -5.25
N PRO A 43 -3.62 -24.72 -5.97
CA PRO A 43 -2.71 -25.86 -5.93
C PRO A 43 -1.29 -25.53 -6.42
N MET A 44 -1.17 -24.69 -7.43
CA MET A 44 0.14 -24.24 -7.94
C MET A 44 0.87 -23.39 -6.89
N LEU A 45 0.18 -22.43 -6.25
CA LEU A 45 0.75 -21.57 -5.23
C LEU A 45 1.13 -22.34 -3.96
N SER A 46 0.30 -23.30 -3.56
CA SER A 46 0.61 -24.20 -2.44
C SER A 46 1.88 -25.03 -2.70
N LYS A 47 2.07 -25.54 -3.93
CA LYS A 47 3.31 -26.26 -4.32
C LYS A 47 4.53 -25.34 -4.38
N ALA A 48 4.33 -24.07 -4.73
CA ALA A 48 5.40 -23.07 -4.75
C ALA A 48 5.77 -22.59 -3.34
N GLU A 49 5.04 -23.02 -2.32
CA GLU A 49 5.26 -22.68 -0.90
C GLU A 49 5.34 -21.18 -0.67
N VAL A 50 4.45 -20.39 -1.29
CA VAL A 50 4.38 -18.94 -1.06
C VAL A 50 4.06 -18.64 0.40
N ASP A 51 4.62 -17.56 0.95
CA ASP A 51 4.43 -17.21 2.36
C ASP A 51 3.03 -16.65 2.65
N GLY A 52 2.30 -16.20 1.62
CA GLY A 52 0.91 -15.81 1.75
C GLY A 52 0.30 -15.17 0.51
N LEU A 53 -1.01 -15.00 0.55
CA LEU A 53 -1.79 -14.37 -0.49
C LEU A 53 -2.45 -13.09 0.02
N ILE A 54 -2.22 -11.98 -0.68
CA ILE A 54 -2.88 -10.70 -0.42
C ILE A 54 -4.19 -10.69 -1.20
N LEU A 55 -5.31 -10.76 -0.48
CA LEU A 55 -6.65 -11.03 -1.00
C LEU A 55 -7.64 -9.94 -0.56
N SER A 56 -8.73 -9.78 -1.31
CA SER A 56 -9.84 -8.88 -0.96
C SER A 56 -11.22 -9.54 -1.03
N ASP A 57 -11.39 -10.53 -1.89
CA ASP A 57 -12.64 -11.27 -2.04
C ASP A 57 -12.78 -12.35 -0.97
N ILE A 58 -13.94 -12.40 -0.29
CA ILE A 58 -14.21 -13.31 0.84
C ILE A 58 -14.16 -14.78 0.41
N ASN A 59 -14.58 -15.12 -0.82
CA ASN A 59 -14.56 -16.48 -1.28
C ASN A 59 -13.12 -16.95 -1.50
N THR A 60 -12.30 -16.12 -2.15
CA THR A 60 -10.87 -16.44 -2.35
C THR A 60 -10.10 -16.52 -1.02
N ILE A 61 -10.46 -15.72 -0.01
CA ILE A 61 -9.91 -15.83 1.35
C ILE A 61 -10.24 -17.20 1.96
N ARG A 62 -11.51 -17.62 1.90
CA ARG A 62 -11.92 -18.93 2.41
C ARG A 62 -11.24 -20.07 1.68
N SER A 63 -11.13 -19.97 0.36
CA SER A 63 -10.44 -20.96 -0.46
C SER A 63 -8.96 -21.04 -0.10
N ALA A 64 -8.26 -19.91 0.07
CA ALA A 64 -6.85 -19.87 0.50
C ALA A 64 -6.65 -20.62 1.84
N VAL A 65 -7.51 -20.35 2.83
CA VAL A 65 -7.49 -21.06 4.12
C VAL A 65 -7.67 -22.56 3.94
N SER A 66 -8.60 -23.01 3.08
CA SER A 66 -8.84 -24.45 2.83
C SER A 66 -7.66 -25.14 2.15
N PHE A 67 -6.84 -24.41 1.41
CA PHE A 67 -5.60 -24.89 0.79
C PHE A 67 -4.36 -24.76 1.69
N GLY A 68 -4.53 -24.30 2.93
CA GLY A 68 -3.44 -24.10 3.88
C GLY A 68 -2.50 -22.95 3.54
N ILE A 69 -2.95 -22.01 2.69
CA ILE A 69 -2.16 -20.83 2.32
C ILE A 69 -2.57 -19.66 3.22
N THR A 70 -1.60 -18.97 3.80
CA THR A 70 -1.84 -17.82 4.70
C THR A 70 -2.53 -16.68 3.97
N PRO A 71 -3.78 -16.30 4.31
CA PRO A 71 -4.44 -15.16 3.71
C PRO A 71 -4.05 -13.87 4.43
N ILE A 72 -3.82 -12.82 3.65
CA ILE A 72 -3.53 -11.46 4.11
C ILE A 72 -4.62 -10.55 3.56
N ALA A 73 -5.26 -9.77 4.43
CA ALA A 73 -6.26 -8.81 3.98
C ALA A 73 -5.58 -7.65 3.22
N SER A 74 -5.97 -7.48 1.97
CA SER A 74 -5.55 -6.35 1.15
C SER A 74 -6.14 -5.03 1.68
N THR A 75 -5.51 -3.91 1.37
CA THR A 75 -6.10 -2.58 1.54
C THR A 75 -7.48 -2.44 0.86
N MET A 76 -7.75 -3.26 -0.18
CA MET A 76 -9.06 -3.36 -0.84
C MET A 76 -10.16 -3.95 0.06
N CYS A 77 -9.82 -4.54 1.21
CA CYS A 77 -10.77 -5.04 2.19
C CYS A 77 -11.48 -3.92 2.98
N ALA A 78 -11.13 -2.67 2.75
CA ALA A 78 -11.77 -1.51 3.38
C ALA A 78 -11.82 -1.58 4.92
N ILE A 79 -10.71 -1.94 5.56
CA ILE A 79 -10.65 -2.09 7.02
C ILE A 79 -10.55 -0.69 7.66
N TYR A 80 -11.68 0.03 7.68
CA TYR A 80 -11.80 1.38 8.23
C TYR A 80 -12.16 1.42 9.72
N ASN A 81 -12.54 0.30 10.30
CA ASN A 81 -12.90 0.22 11.71
C ASN A 81 -12.71 -1.19 12.26
N SER A 82 -12.83 -1.30 13.58
CA SER A 82 -12.63 -2.56 14.29
C SER A 82 -13.68 -3.64 13.96
N ASP A 83 -14.89 -3.27 13.56
CA ASP A 83 -15.93 -4.26 13.21
C ASP A 83 -15.59 -4.95 11.88
N ILE A 84 -15.09 -4.20 10.90
CA ILE A 84 -14.59 -4.77 9.64
C ILE A 84 -13.35 -5.64 9.91
N ALA A 85 -12.40 -5.15 10.72
CA ALA A 85 -11.24 -5.94 11.15
C ALA A 85 -11.67 -7.26 11.81
N LYS A 86 -12.64 -7.20 12.71
CA LYS A 86 -13.20 -8.39 13.39
C LYS A 86 -13.86 -9.39 12.44
N MET A 87 -14.49 -8.90 11.38
CA MET A 87 -15.05 -9.77 10.34
C MET A 87 -13.95 -10.58 9.66
N TYR A 88 -12.88 -9.93 9.21
CA TYR A 88 -11.75 -10.59 8.58
C TYR A 88 -10.95 -11.47 9.54
N TYR A 89 -10.79 -11.04 10.80
CA TYR A 89 -10.19 -11.85 11.86
C TYR A 89 -10.91 -13.19 12.04
N LYS A 90 -12.25 -13.18 12.04
CA LYS A 90 -13.08 -14.41 12.11
C LYS A 90 -12.93 -15.32 10.88
N LEU A 91 -12.52 -14.79 9.73
CA LEU A 91 -12.21 -15.55 8.53
C LEU A 91 -10.80 -16.17 8.56
N GLY A 92 -10.04 -16.00 9.64
CA GLY A 92 -8.69 -16.55 9.79
C GLY A 92 -7.57 -15.60 9.40
N ILE A 93 -7.87 -14.35 9.02
CA ILE A 93 -6.85 -13.34 8.73
C ILE A 93 -6.09 -12.99 10.00
N ARG A 94 -4.76 -12.96 9.89
CA ARG A 94 -3.82 -12.56 10.96
C ARG A 94 -2.82 -11.50 10.50
N ARG A 95 -2.94 -11.03 9.25
CA ARG A 95 -2.22 -9.87 8.76
C ARG A 95 -3.15 -9.02 7.91
N MET A 96 -3.19 -7.71 8.20
CA MET A 96 -4.11 -6.75 7.58
C MET A 96 -3.35 -5.55 7.06
N ILE A 97 -3.54 -5.21 5.77
CA ILE A 97 -3.00 -4.00 5.16
C ILE A 97 -4.07 -2.91 5.31
N LEU A 98 -3.79 -1.92 6.12
CA LEU A 98 -4.73 -0.84 6.42
C LEU A 98 -4.87 0.14 5.25
N PRO A 99 -6.07 0.75 5.07
CA PRO A 99 -6.27 1.84 4.13
C PRO A 99 -5.34 3.03 4.40
N ARG A 100 -4.93 3.71 3.32
CA ARG A 100 -3.98 4.83 3.38
C ARG A 100 -4.55 6.14 3.90
N ASP A 101 -5.86 6.24 3.99
CA ASP A 101 -6.64 7.40 4.38
C ASP A 101 -7.11 7.36 5.84
N LEU A 102 -6.66 6.39 6.62
CA LEU A 102 -6.84 6.35 8.06
C LEU A 102 -5.87 7.31 8.76
N SER A 103 -6.36 8.02 9.77
CA SER A 103 -5.52 8.74 10.74
C SER A 103 -4.81 7.80 11.70
N LEU A 104 -3.75 8.26 12.36
CA LEU A 104 -3.03 7.48 13.37
C LEU A 104 -3.95 7.05 14.53
N ASN A 105 -4.88 7.89 14.94
CA ASN A 105 -5.83 7.56 16.02
C ASN A 105 -6.79 6.44 15.59
N GLU A 106 -7.25 6.43 14.35
CA GLU A 106 -8.09 5.35 13.82
C GLU A 106 -7.30 4.05 13.68
N ILE A 107 -6.05 4.11 13.24
CA ILE A 107 -5.14 2.97 13.19
C ILE A 107 -4.95 2.39 14.60
N GLU A 108 -4.65 3.22 15.60
CA GLU A 108 -4.49 2.81 16.98
C GLU A 108 -5.75 2.16 17.54
N ALA A 109 -6.92 2.75 17.27
CA ALA A 109 -8.20 2.20 17.71
C ALA A 109 -8.51 0.81 17.11
N ILE A 110 -8.01 0.51 15.93
CA ILE A 110 -8.12 -0.81 15.30
C ILE A 110 -7.07 -1.76 15.90
N CYS A 111 -5.80 -1.38 15.91
CA CYS A 111 -4.69 -2.25 16.30
C CYS A 111 -4.79 -2.74 17.73
N THR A 112 -5.19 -1.87 18.66
CA THR A 112 -5.33 -2.20 20.09
C THR A 112 -6.34 -3.30 20.37
N GLN A 113 -7.32 -3.53 19.49
CA GLN A 113 -8.32 -4.58 19.67
C GLN A 113 -7.86 -5.97 19.16
N PHE A 114 -6.78 -6.04 18.41
CA PHE A 114 -6.28 -7.28 17.80
C PHE A 114 -4.77 -7.42 17.98
N PRO A 115 -4.28 -7.67 19.23
CA PRO A 115 -2.86 -7.71 19.53
C PRO A 115 -2.10 -8.89 18.89
N ASP A 116 -2.82 -9.89 18.39
CA ASP A 116 -2.28 -11.06 17.66
C ASP A 116 -2.33 -10.91 16.12
N VAL A 117 -2.70 -9.72 15.62
CA VAL A 117 -2.75 -9.41 14.19
C VAL A 117 -1.55 -8.54 13.82
N GLU A 118 -0.89 -8.90 12.73
CA GLU A 118 0.11 -8.06 12.08
C GLU A 118 -0.56 -6.98 11.24
N PHE A 119 -0.27 -5.72 11.55
CA PHE A 119 -0.79 -4.60 10.77
C PHE A 119 0.29 -3.97 9.90
N GLU A 120 -0.05 -3.76 8.61
CA GLU A 120 0.78 -3.09 7.63
C GLU A 120 0.17 -1.72 7.32
N ALA A 121 0.95 -0.65 7.47
CA ALA A 121 0.56 0.71 7.17
C ALA A 121 1.32 1.28 5.97
N PHE A 122 0.67 2.15 5.18
CA PHE A 122 1.36 2.86 4.11
C PHE A 122 2.44 3.78 4.66
N PHE A 123 3.61 3.74 4.04
CA PHE A 123 4.77 4.45 4.56
C PHE A 123 5.46 5.35 3.53
N MET A 124 5.75 4.85 2.34
CA MET A 124 6.41 5.66 1.31
C MET A 124 5.86 5.40 -0.08
N ARG A 125 5.94 6.43 -0.92
CA ARG A 125 5.60 6.50 -2.34
C ARG A 125 4.12 6.31 -2.65
N ASN A 126 3.75 6.68 -3.86
CA ASN A 126 2.45 6.42 -4.50
C ASN A 126 1.23 6.71 -3.60
N GLY A 127 1.22 7.89 -2.97
CA GLY A 127 0.06 8.40 -2.23
C GLY A 127 -1.08 8.73 -3.18
N CYS A 128 -1.99 7.78 -3.42
CA CYS A 128 -3.21 8.03 -4.16
C CYS A 128 -4.18 8.86 -3.33
N ILE A 129 -4.91 9.79 -3.96
CA ILE A 129 -5.96 10.58 -3.29
C ILE A 129 -7.28 9.82 -3.16
N PHE A 130 -7.41 8.70 -3.88
CA PHE A 130 -8.60 7.85 -3.79
C PHE A 130 -8.42 6.80 -2.71
N SER A 131 -9.53 6.44 -2.08
CA SER A 131 -9.59 5.27 -1.23
C SER A 131 -9.37 4.00 -2.06
N ASP A 132 -8.48 3.13 -1.61
CA ASP A 132 -8.11 1.91 -2.33
C ASP A 132 -9.32 1.00 -2.60
N CYS A 133 -10.22 0.86 -1.63
CA CYS A 133 -11.40 -0.01 -1.74
C CYS A 133 -12.42 0.46 -2.80
N TYR A 134 -12.41 1.74 -3.15
CA TYR A 134 -13.25 2.31 -4.20
C TYR A 134 -12.54 2.46 -5.53
N CYS A 135 -11.33 1.92 -5.66
CA CYS A 135 -10.58 1.94 -6.90
C CYS A 135 -11.19 0.96 -7.92
N LEU A 136 -12.12 1.42 -8.73
CA LEU A 136 -12.83 0.61 -9.72
C LEU A 136 -12.01 0.30 -10.99
N GLY A 137 -10.85 0.94 -11.15
CA GLY A 137 -10.15 0.94 -12.44
C GLY A 137 -8.96 0.02 -12.56
N LEU A 138 -8.36 -0.42 -11.46
CA LEU A 138 -7.09 -1.14 -11.49
C LEU A 138 -7.20 -2.61 -11.90
N HIS A 139 -8.41 -3.16 -11.98
CA HIS A 139 -8.58 -4.61 -12.10
C HIS A 139 -9.43 -5.04 -13.30
N ARG A 140 -9.74 -4.12 -14.21
CA ARG A 140 -10.42 -4.42 -15.46
C ARG A 140 -9.50 -4.09 -16.64
N PRO A 141 -8.90 -5.09 -17.28
CA PRO A 141 -7.99 -4.89 -18.41
C PRO A 141 -8.64 -4.11 -19.58
N GLU A 142 -9.96 -4.26 -19.74
CA GLU A 142 -10.71 -3.64 -20.82
C GLU A 142 -10.95 -2.14 -20.63
N CYS A 143 -10.97 -1.68 -19.37
CA CYS A 143 -11.34 -0.31 -19.03
C CYS A 143 -10.15 0.58 -18.66
N GLY A 144 -8.98 0.01 -18.39
CA GLY A 144 -7.85 0.75 -17.81
C GLY A 144 -8.18 1.30 -16.41
N ALA A 145 -7.28 2.10 -15.85
CA ALA A 145 -7.52 2.75 -14.58
C ALA A 145 -8.50 3.92 -14.75
N VAL A 146 -9.58 3.95 -13.95
CA VAL A 146 -10.57 5.06 -13.99
C VAL A 146 -9.92 6.42 -13.75
N CYS A 147 -8.88 6.48 -12.90
CA CYS A 147 -8.08 7.68 -12.71
C CYS A 147 -7.43 8.19 -14.01
N THR A 148 -7.14 7.31 -14.98
CA THR A 148 -6.65 7.71 -16.30
C THR A 148 -7.72 8.47 -17.10
N TYR A 149 -8.98 8.04 -17.01
CA TYR A 149 -10.09 8.76 -17.64
C TYR A 149 -10.34 10.13 -17.00
N THR A 150 -10.24 10.19 -15.68
CA THR A 150 -10.32 11.47 -14.94
C THR A 150 -9.20 12.42 -15.39
N ARG A 151 -8.01 11.90 -15.65
CA ARG A 151 -6.89 12.65 -16.23
C ARG A 151 -7.28 13.30 -17.56
N TYR A 152 -7.88 12.55 -18.50
CA TYR A 152 -8.33 13.11 -19.77
C TYR A 152 -9.42 14.18 -19.59
N GLY A 153 -10.35 13.98 -18.67
CA GLY A 153 -11.39 14.96 -18.36
C GLY A 153 -10.82 16.25 -17.77
N VAL A 154 -9.89 16.13 -16.82
CA VAL A 154 -9.20 17.29 -16.22
C VAL A 154 -8.37 18.03 -17.26
N ASN A 155 -7.64 17.32 -18.11
CA ASN A 155 -6.85 17.93 -19.18
C ASN A 155 -7.71 18.72 -20.14
N ARG A 156 -8.85 18.16 -20.56
CA ARG A 156 -9.80 18.84 -21.44
C ARG A 156 -10.35 20.11 -20.79
N TYR A 157 -10.72 20.03 -19.52
CA TYR A 157 -11.19 21.18 -18.76
C TYR A 157 -10.11 22.28 -18.66
N ILE A 158 -8.87 21.89 -18.38
CA ILE A 158 -7.74 22.82 -18.28
C ILE A 158 -7.47 23.49 -19.63
N HIS A 159 -7.42 22.73 -20.73
CA HIS A 159 -7.23 23.28 -22.07
C HIS A 159 -8.34 24.21 -22.52
N ASP A 160 -9.59 23.91 -22.15
CA ASP A 160 -10.74 24.69 -22.61
C ASP A 160 -10.96 25.98 -21.80
N TYR A 161 -10.45 26.07 -20.57
CA TYR A 161 -10.81 27.15 -19.64
C TYR A 161 -9.63 27.88 -18.98
N THR A 162 -8.39 27.49 -19.25
CA THR A 162 -7.22 28.09 -18.60
C THR A 162 -6.12 28.38 -19.61
N ASP A 163 -5.60 29.62 -19.58
CA ASP A 163 -4.42 29.98 -20.37
C ASP A 163 -3.16 29.48 -19.63
N PHE A 164 -2.51 28.48 -20.24
CA PHE A 164 -1.26 27.88 -19.76
C PHE A 164 -0.04 28.37 -20.54
N SER A 165 -0.11 29.56 -21.14
CA SER A 165 0.99 30.12 -21.94
C SER A 165 2.33 30.18 -21.19
N ASP A 166 2.29 30.24 -19.85
CA ASP A 166 3.47 30.26 -19.00
C ASP A 166 4.10 28.88 -18.71
N PHE A 167 3.49 27.79 -19.19
CA PHE A 167 3.93 26.39 -18.94
C PHE A 167 4.47 25.70 -20.19
N HIS A 168 5.15 26.43 -21.06
CA HIS A 168 5.60 25.93 -22.36
C HIS A 168 6.50 24.70 -22.33
N ASP A 169 7.20 24.43 -21.22
CA ASP A 169 8.17 23.34 -21.08
C ASP A 169 7.72 22.22 -20.12
N VAL A 170 6.50 22.29 -19.55
CA VAL A 170 5.99 21.29 -18.62
C VAL A 170 4.85 20.53 -19.27
N ASP A 171 4.94 19.20 -19.34
CA ASP A 171 3.77 18.39 -19.60
C ASP A 171 2.78 18.55 -18.43
N VAL A 172 1.85 19.50 -18.58
CA VAL A 172 0.82 19.83 -17.60
C VAL A 172 0.02 18.58 -17.22
N ASN A 173 -0.12 17.64 -18.12
CA ASN A 173 -0.82 16.38 -17.90
C ASN A 173 -0.04 15.50 -16.93
N ASP A 174 1.26 15.37 -17.13
CA ASP A 174 2.14 14.60 -16.23
C ASP A 174 2.25 15.28 -14.87
N TYR A 175 2.32 16.61 -14.83
CA TYR A 175 2.36 17.38 -13.60
C TYR A 175 1.08 17.20 -12.76
N ILE A 176 -0.11 17.33 -13.37
CA ILE A 176 -1.39 17.11 -12.68
C ILE A 176 -1.54 15.68 -12.24
N TYR A 177 -1.17 14.71 -13.10
CA TYR A 177 -1.21 13.30 -12.76
C TYR A 177 -0.34 12.98 -11.56
N ARG A 178 0.91 13.46 -11.53
CA ARG A 178 1.82 13.26 -10.39
C ARG A 178 1.34 13.99 -9.14
N MET A 179 0.76 15.17 -9.30
CA MET A 179 0.30 15.97 -8.16
C MET A 179 -0.94 15.37 -7.48
N PHE A 180 -1.86 14.80 -8.23
CA PHE A 180 -3.13 14.30 -7.71
C PHE A 180 -3.19 12.78 -7.57
N PHE A 181 -2.55 12.01 -8.46
CA PHE A 181 -2.75 10.57 -8.54
C PHE A 181 -1.51 9.73 -8.18
N HIS A 182 -0.31 10.28 -8.33
CA HIS A 182 0.94 9.61 -8.03
C HIS A 182 1.86 10.48 -7.19
N ARG A 183 1.38 10.84 -6.00
CA ARG A 183 2.19 11.62 -5.08
C ARG A 183 3.32 10.76 -4.50
N ASP A 184 4.52 11.34 -4.44
CA ASP A 184 5.57 10.81 -3.58
C ASP A 184 5.14 11.03 -2.12
N ALA A 185 4.34 10.13 -1.57
CA ALA A 185 3.86 10.24 -0.21
C ALA A 185 4.87 9.68 0.79
N CYS A 186 4.87 10.22 1.99
CA CYS A 186 5.80 9.85 3.06
C CYS A 186 5.10 9.87 4.42
N ALA A 187 5.44 8.88 5.23
CA ALA A 187 5.01 8.75 6.63
C ALA A 187 6.20 8.74 7.60
N MET A 188 7.38 9.21 7.18
CA MET A 188 8.61 9.10 7.99
C MET A 188 8.45 9.68 9.40
N CYS A 189 7.75 10.83 9.52
CA CYS A 189 7.48 11.43 10.83
C CYS A 189 6.60 10.56 11.75
N ALA A 190 5.75 9.72 11.19
CA ALA A 190 4.84 8.86 11.97
C ALA A 190 5.50 7.60 12.53
N LEU A 191 6.79 7.36 12.24
CA LEU A 191 7.46 6.11 12.59
C LEU A 191 7.49 5.85 14.11
N TYR A 192 7.65 6.89 14.93
CA TYR A 192 7.59 6.76 16.37
C TYR A 192 6.20 6.32 16.85
N ARG A 193 5.15 6.93 16.31
CA ARG A 193 3.77 6.56 16.60
C ARG A 193 3.45 5.14 16.11
N PHE A 194 3.97 4.72 14.96
CA PHE A 194 3.83 3.33 14.49
C PHE A 194 4.45 2.33 15.45
N LYS A 195 5.62 2.64 16.03
CA LYS A 195 6.25 1.81 17.07
C LYS A 195 5.34 1.70 18.30
N GLU A 196 4.78 2.82 18.79
CA GLU A 196 3.87 2.82 19.94
C GLU A 196 2.57 2.05 19.67
N ILE A 197 1.98 2.21 18.51
CA ILE A 197 0.74 1.52 18.09
C ILE A 197 0.99 0.01 17.87
N GLY A 198 2.22 -0.39 17.57
CA GLY A 198 2.57 -1.78 17.26
C GLY A 198 2.37 -2.15 15.79
N ILE A 199 2.55 -1.21 14.87
CA ILE A 199 2.58 -1.51 13.43
C ILE A 199 3.78 -2.41 13.13
N THR A 200 3.53 -3.57 12.51
CA THR A 200 4.54 -4.60 12.26
C THR A 200 5.18 -4.50 10.88
N SER A 201 4.52 -3.83 9.93
CA SER A 201 5.02 -3.70 8.56
C SER A 201 4.81 -2.31 8.00
N LEU A 202 5.83 -1.81 7.30
CA LEU A 202 5.82 -0.52 6.61
C LEU A 202 5.74 -0.74 5.10
N LYS A 203 4.69 -0.24 4.47
CA LYS A 203 4.45 -0.42 3.03
C LYS A 203 5.16 0.63 2.20
N ILE A 204 6.20 0.23 1.48
CA ILE A 204 6.83 1.03 0.42
C ILE A 204 6.22 0.63 -0.92
N VAL A 205 5.50 1.54 -1.56
CA VAL A 205 4.81 1.29 -2.84
C VAL A 205 5.72 1.71 -3.98
N GLY A 206 6.48 0.76 -4.55
CA GLY A 206 7.52 1.06 -5.54
C GLY A 206 7.49 0.20 -6.80
N ARG A 207 6.37 -0.47 -7.10
CA ARG A 207 6.30 -1.48 -8.17
C ARG A 207 6.62 -0.95 -9.57
N ALA A 208 6.29 0.31 -9.84
CA ALA A 208 6.53 0.99 -11.12
C ALA A 208 7.69 2.00 -11.04
N ASP A 209 8.36 2.10 -9.91
CA ASP A 209 9.42 3.07 -9.68
C ASP A 209 10.80 2.51 -10.01
N ASP A 210 11.75 3.40 -10.21
CA ASP A 210 13.14 3.06 -10.42
C ASP A 210 13.71 2.30 -9.20
N TYR A 211 14.36 1.17 -9.47
CA TYR A 211 14.93 0.30 -8.45
C TYR A 211 15.92 1.02 -7.52
N ALA A 212 16.80 1.85 -8.07
CA ALA A 212 17.80 2.56 -7.27
C ALA A 212 17.14 3.56 -6.30
N SER A 213 16.04 4.17 -6.71
CA SER A 213 15.24 5.06 -5.86
C SER A 213 14.52 4.32 -4.74
N VAL A 214 13.97 3.14 -5.03
CA VAL A 214 13.35 2.28 -4.00
C VAL A 214 14.39 1.81 -2.98
N CYS A 215 15.60 1.45 -3.41
CA CYS A 215 16.70 1.07 -2.52
C CYS A 215 17.08 2.22 -1.57
N LYS A 216 17.18 3.45 -2.08
CA LYS A 216 17.45 4.64 -1.24
C LYS A 216 16.37 4.86 -0.16
N ASP A 217 15.12 4.64 -0.50
CA ASP A 217 14.02 4.76 0.47
C ASP A 217 14.09 3.67 1.54
N ILE A 218 14.47 2.45 1.17
CA ILE A 218 14.68 1.35 2.12
C ILE A 218 15.85 1.67 3.05
N GLU A 219 16.95 2.19 2.52
CA GLU A 219 18.11 2.58 3.33
C GLU A 219 17.77 3.72 4.30
N LEU A 220 17.08 4.74 3.82
CA LEU A 220 16.59 5.84 4.65
C LEU A 220 15.62 5.36 5.74
N THR A 221 14.71 4.46 5.38
CA THR A 221 13.77 3.86 6.34
C THR A 221 14.51 3.10 7.44
N ARG A 222 15.52 2.30 7.09
CA ARG A 222 16.35 1.56 8.07
C ARG A 222 17.07 2.49 9.03
N LYS A 223 17.68 3.55 8.52
CA LYS A 223 18.33 4.56 9.37
C LYS A 223 17.34 5.19 10.36
N ASN A 224 16.14 5.52 9.90
CA ASN A 224 15.12 6.09 10.78
C ASN A 224 14.56 5.06 11.77
N LEU A 225 14.50 3.78 11.43
CA LEU A 225 14.19 2.72 12.39
C LEU A 225 15.26 2.64 13.48
N ASP A 226 16.54 2.73 13.15
CA ASP A 226 17.64 2.77 14.13
C ASP A 226 17.58 4.03 15.01
N ILE A 227 17.11 5.15 14.48
CA ILE A 227 16.92 6.38 15.25
C ILE A 227 15.75 6.22 16.20
N VAL A 228 14.60 5.74 15.74
CA VAL A 228 13.40 5.59 16.56
C VAL A 228 13.60 4.64 17.73
N GLU A 229 14.44 3.60 17.57
CA GLU A 229 14.76 2.67 18.66
C GLU A 229 15.54 3.32 19.81
N ARG A 230 16.27 4.41 19.54
CA ARG A 230 17.07 5.15 20.53
C ARG A 230 16.33 6.30 21.18
N CYS A 231 15.21 6.74 20.59
CA CYS A 231 14.42 7.87 21.09
C CYS A 231 13.44 7.40 22.19
N MET A 232 13.31 8.22 23.22
CA MET A 232 12.43 7.98 24.36
C MET A 232 11.03 8.59 24.15
N CYS A 233 10.89 9.54 23.22
CA CYS A 233 9.62 10.19 22.88
C CYS A 233 9.59 10.64 21.42
N GLU A 234 8.39 10.96 20.95
CA GLU A 234 8.14 11.42 19.58
C GLU A 234 8.93 12.71 19.25
N GLU A 235 9.02 13.63 20.21
CA GLU A 235 9.72 14.90 20.00
C GLU A 235 11.22 14.71 19.74
N GLU A 236 11.86 13.79 20.44
CA GLU A 236 13.26 13.43 20.21
C GLU A 236 13.44 12.83 18.81
N TYR A 237 12.53 11.91 18.44
CA TYR A 237 12.56 11.31 17.11
C TYR A 237 12.39 12.36 16.01
N LEU A 238 11.42 13.25 16.12
CA LEU A 238 11.15 14.30 15.12
C LEU A 238 12.32 15.28 14.94
N LYS A 239 13.15 15.48 15.99
CA LYS A 239 14.37 16.28 15.91
C LYS A 239 15.55 15.53 15.27
N ALA A 240 15.62 14.22 15.46
CA ALA A 240 16.74 13.38 15.03
C ALA A 240 16.56 12.71 13.67
N MET A 241 15.32 12.59 13.19
CA MET A 241 15.00 11.86 11.96
C MET A 241 15.65 12.46 10.71
N GLU A 242 16.03 11.57 9.78
CA GLU A 242 16.49 11.96 8.45
C GLU A 242 15.31 12.08 7.47
N TYR A 243 15.27 13.17 6.73
CA TYR A 243 14.25 13.41 5.70
C TYR A 243 14.67 12.86 4.33
N PRO A 244 13.71 12.42 3.49
CA PRO A 244 13.98 12.24 2.07
C PRO A 244 14.47 13.55 1.43
N SER A 245 15.41 13.47 0.49
CA SER A 245 16.21 14.60 -0.03
C SER A 245 15.43 15.82 -0.57
N ASN A 246 14.14 15.66 -0.92
CA ASN A 246 13.30 16.73 -1.46
C ASN A 246 12.17 17.16 -0.51
N PHE A 247 12.19 16.71 0.75
CA PHE A 247 11.00 16.69 1.58
C PHE A 247 10.71 17.90 2.45
N PRO A 248 11.66 18.70 2.96
CA PRO A 248 11.27 19.85 3.76
C PRO A 248 10.32 20.83 3.04
N GLN A 249 10.45 20.93 1.72
CA GLN A 249 9.59 21.77 0.89
C GLN A 249 8.24 21.12 0.61
N LYS A 250 8.20 19.82 0.30
CA LYS A 250 6.98 19.06 0.02
C LYS A 250 6.14 18.86 1.30
N CYS A 251 6.77 18.64 2.46
CA CYS A 251 6.09 18.53 3.76
C CYS A 251 5.28 19.79 4.10
N ARG A 252 5.82 20.98 3.83
CA ARG A 252 5.13 22.26 4.11
C ARG A 252 3.82 22.41 3.33
N MET A 253 3.68 21.73 2.22
CA MET A 253 2.48 21.77 1.38
C MET A 253 1.42 20.73 1.76
N GLY A 254 1.73 19.79 2.64
CA GLY A 254 0.79 18.73 3.10
C GLY A 254 0.43 17.66 2.07
N PHE A 255 0.62 17.92 0.76
CA PHE A 255 0.18 17.05 -0.32
C PHE A 255 0.90 15.69 -0.40
N SER A 256 2.08 15.59 0.19
CA SER A 256 2.91 14.39 0.15
C SER A 256 3.02 13.72 1.51
N CYS A 257 2.04 13.90 2.39
CA CYS A 257 2.02 13.31 3.72
C CYS A 257 0.92 12.25 3.82
N TYR A 258 1.25 11.07 4.38
CA TYR A 258 0.24 10.08 4.72
C TYR A 258 -0.47 10.43 6.04
N TYR A 259 0.27 11.03 6.99
CA TYR A 259 -0.22 11.33 8.35
C TYR A 259 0.10 12.79 8.71
N PRO A 260 -0.66 13.75 8.13
CA PRO A 260 -0.39 15.17 8.32
C PRO A 260 -0.56 15.61 9.78
N GLU A 261 -1.37 14.93 10.57
CA GLU A 261 -1.62 15.20 11.97
C GLU A 261 -0.35 15.19 12.85
N VAL A 262 0.71 14.52 12.45
CA VAL A 262 2.00 14.53 13.18
C VAL A 262 2.70 15.91 13.08
N ARG A 263 2.44 16.66 12.01
CA ARG A 263 3.16 17.89 11.69
C ARG A 263 2.31 19.16 11.73
N PHE A 264 1.01 19.03 11.57
CA PHE A 264 0.10 20.16 11.30
C PHE A 264 -1.03 20.27 12.32
N ASN A 265 -0.95 19.59 13.44
CA ASN A 265 -1.85 19.73 14.60
C ASN A 265 -1.37 20.85 15.51
#